data_6b37a13f5b712c3513315cb899380933
#
_entry.id   6b37a13f5b712c3513315cb899380933
#
_cell.length_a   1.000
_cell.length_b   1.000
_cell.length_c   1.000
_cell.angle_alpha   90.00
_cell.angle_beta   90.00
_cell.angle_gamma   90.00
#
_symmetry.space_group_name_H-M   'P 1'
#
loop_
_entity.id
_entity.type
_entity.pdbx_description
1 polymer ?
#
loop_
_entity_poly.entity_id
_entity_poly.type
_entity_poly.pdbx_seq_one_letter_code
_entity_poly.pdbx_strand_id
1 'polypeptide(L)'
;LYELNRIRQIEQGNITLLDAYKTIALQKFQSGEGTMVNVLRTDIMLKDAQTNLDILNEREKPLLATFNQLLNREENEPVEISDTLIVTALPDNAMQDSMLVNNPNLHKFELLYESQQAAEKAAFRQGLPKFGIGLDYVLIDERMDMDVRDNGKDVVMPMVSISLPIFRSKYKAAREEAKLMQESYRLQKQNLRNTLITNFETISFDIYKKQKLIELYEQQINESRQTLNLLFTAYSNSGKDFEEVLRMEQQLLTYRKLKASALSEYHIALEKMNYITAKER
;
A
#
# COMPACT_ATOMS: atom_id res chain seq x y z
N LEU A 1 -6.00 11.70 2.83
CA LEU A 1 -6.40 13.08 2.48
C LEU A 1 -7.93 13.19 2.31
N TYR A 2 -8.61 12.37 1.49
CA TYR A 2 -10.07 12.38 1.33
C TYR A 2 -10.83 12.28 2.67
N GLU A 3 -10.47 11.28 3.51
CA GLU A 3 -11.09 11.11 4.83
C GLU A 3 -10.92 12.35 5.71
N LEU A 4 -9.71 12.91 5.75
CA LEU A 4 -9.41 14.12 6.51
C LEU A 4 -10.30 15.30 6.06
N ASN A 5 -10.37 15.54 4.74
CA ASN A 5 -11.18 16.61 4.18
C ASN A 5 -12.66 16.41 4.52
N ARG A 6 -13.17 15.17 4.41
CA ARG A 6 -14.55 14.87 4.72
C ARG A 6 -14.88 15.04 6.19
N ILE A 7 -14.00 14.60 7.09
CA ILE A 7 -14.18 14.77 8.54
C ILE A 7 -14.13 16.26 8.92
N ARG A 8 -13.26 17.07 8.30
CA ARG A 8 -13.21 18.53 8.49
C ARG A 8 -14.53 19.20 8.10
N GLN A 9 -15.11 18.85 6.95
CA GLN A 9 -16.42 19.36 6.54
C GLN A 9 -17.52 19.01 7.53
N ILE A 10 -17.52 17.76 8.03
CA ILE A 10 -18.48 17.30 9.03
C ILE A 10 -18.32 18.09 10.34
N GLU A 11 -17.07 18.31 10.79
CA GLU A 11 -16.78 19.04 12.04
C GLU A 11 -17.13 20.52 11.91
N GLN A 12 -16.86 21.15 10.78
CA GLN A 12 -17.26 22.53 10.52
C GLN A 12 -18.80 22.70 10.57
N GLY A 13 -19.53 21.75 9.98
CA GLY A 13 -21.00 21.74 10.06
C GLY A 13 -21.51 21.56 11.49
N ASN A 14 -20.82 20.70 12.28
CA ASN A 14 -21.15 20.48 13.70
C ASN A 14 -20.94 21.74 14.54
N ILE A 15 -19.83 22.48 14.33
CA ILE A 15 -19.57 23.76 15.00
C ILE A 15 -20.69 24.76 14.75
N THR A 16 -21.09 24.92 13.48
CA THR A 16 -22.18 25.84 13.11
C THR A 16 -23.49 25.47 13.81
N LEU A 17 -23.79 24.17 13.89
CA LEU A 17 -25.01 23.68 14.54
C LEU A 17 -24.98 23.86 16.07
N LEU A 18 -23.84 23.57 16.71
CA LEU A 18 -23.65 23.74 18.14
C LEU A 18 -23.73 25.22 18.57
N ASP A 19 -23.23 26.14 17.74
CA ASP A 19 -23.37 27.58 17.99
C ASP A 19 -24.85 28.04 17.95
N ALA A 20 -25.62 27.53 16.97
CA ALA A 20 -27.06 27.76 16.92
C ALA A 20 -27.78 27.17 18.15
N TYR A 21 -27.43 25.96 18.57
CA TYR A 21 -28.01 25.35 19.76
C TYR A 21 -27.66 26.10 21.04
N LYS A 22 -26.43 26.60 21.18
CA LYS A 22 -26.02 27.46 22.30
C LYS A 22 -26.86 28.73 22.38
N THR A 23 -27.10 29.36 21.22
CA THR A 23 -27.94 30.58 21.13
C THR A 23 -29.38 30.29 21.57
N ILE A 24 -29.98 29.19 21.11
CA ILE A 24 -31.34 28.78 21.49
C ILE A 24 -31.39 28.43 23.00
N ALA A 25 -30.43 27.69 23.52
CA ALA A 25 -30.36 27.35 24.95
C ALA A 25 -30.26 28.59 25.82
N LEU A 26 -29.47 29.61 25.40
CA LEU A 26 -29.30 30.87 26.10
C LEU A 26 -30.61 31.70 26.09
N GLN A 27 -31.31 31.77 24.97
CA GLN A 27 -32.61 32.46 24.87
C GLN A 27 -33.65 31.81 25.79
N LYS A 28 -33.76 30.47 25.78
CA LYS A 28 -34.66 29.75 26.67
C LYS A 28 -34.31 29.89 28.15
N PHE A 29 -33.03 29.98 28.51
CA PHE A 29 -32.60 30.27 29.86
C PHE A 29 -33.04 31.70 30.29
N GLN A 30 -32.86 32.67 29.41
CA GLN A 30 -33.27 34.07 29.71
C GLN A 30 -34.78 34.25 29.85
N SER A 31 -35.59 33.45 29.11
CA SER A 31 -37.04 33.43 29.26
C SER A 31 -37.57 32.59 30.43
N GLY A 32 -36.67 31.90 31.17
CA GLY A 32 -37.05 31.02 32.27
C GLY A 32 -37.57 29.64 31.86
N GLU A 33 -37.50 29.30 30.56
CA GLU A 33 -37.94 28.02 30.00
C GLU A 33 -36.83 26.98 29.89
N GLY A 34 -35.60 27.34 30.22
CA GLY A 34 -34.41 26.48 30.13
C GLY A 34 -33.48 26.61 31.34
N THR A 35 -32.47 25.76 31.38
CA THR A 35 -31.44 25.77 32.46
C THR A 35 -30.10 26.24 31.93
N MET A 36 -29.32 26.91 32.81
CA MET A 36 -27.93 27.28 32.52
C MET A 36 -27.03 26.07 32.21
N VAL A 37 -27.39 24.90 32.75
CA VAL A 37 -26.69 23.62 32.46
C VAL A 37 -26.68 23.31 30.95
N ASN A 38 -27.80 23.54 30.26
CA ASN A 38 -27.89 23.31 28.82
C ASN A 38 -26.96 24.23 28.03
N VAL A 39 -26.84 25.50 28.42
CA VAL A 39 -25.93 26.47 27.80
C VAL A 39 -24.47 26.06 27.98
N LEU A 40 -24.08 25.70 29.24
CA LEU A 40 -22.73 25.30 29.56
C LEU A 40 -22.33 23.97 28.85
N ARG A 41 -23.26 23.01 28.80
CA ARG A 41 -23.03 21.74 28.11
C ARG A 41 -22.77 21.95 26.62
N THR A 42 -23.57 22.80 25.97
CA THR A 42 -23.38 23.12 24.55
C THR A 42 -22.08 23.90 24.32
N ASP A 43 -21.68 24.79 25.25
CA ASP A 43 -20.43 25.53 25.16
C ASP A 43 -19.20 24.60 25.28
N ILE A 44 -19.27 23.58 26.13
CA ILE A 44 -18.21 22.53 26.23
C ILE A 44 -18.11 21.79 24.90
N MET A 45 -19.22 21.31 24.34
CA MET A 45 -19.23 20.59 23.07
C MET A 45 -18.72 21.45 21.91
N LEU A 46 -19.03 22.74 21.89
CA LEU A 46 -18.56 23.68 20.89
C LEU A 46 -17.03 23.87 20.95
N LYS A 47 -16.47 24.01 22.16
CA LYS A 47 -15.01 24.12 22.35
C LYS A 47 -14.30 22.81 21.95
N ASP A 48 -14.86 21.66 22.29
CA ASP A 48 -14.33 20.37 21.87
C ASP A 48 -14.32 20.25 20.34
N ALA A 49 -15.40 20.63 19.65
CA ALA A 49 -15.48 20.60 18.21
C ALA A 49 -14.49 21.57 17.53
N GLN A 50 -14.31 22.77 18.08
CA GLN A 50 -13.31 23.76 17.61
C GLN A 50 -11.88 23.19 17.74
N THR A 51 -11.55 22.64 18.92
CA THR A 51 -10.24 22.02 19.14
C THR A 51 -9.98 20.85 18.19
N ASN A 52 -10.99 20.00 17.97
CA ASN A 52 -10.90 18.90 17.01
C ASN A 52 -10.65 19.38 15.59
N LEU A 53 -11.31 20.46 15.18
CA LEU A 53 -11.09 21.05 13.86
C LEU A 53 -9.67 21.59 13.70
N ASP A 54 -9.12 22.25 14.72
CA ASP A 54 -7.75 22.75 14.72
C ASP A 54 -6.73 21.60 14.59
N ILE A 55 -6.93 20.51 15.32
CA ILE A 55 -6.10 19.29 15.22
C ILE A 55 -6.18 18.70 13.81
N LEU A 56 -7.38 18.65 13.21
CA LEU A 56 -7.57 18.14 11.85
C LEU A 56 -6.87 19.02 10.81
N ASN A 57 -6.86 20.34 11.00
CA ASN A 57 -6.15 21.27 10.12
C ASN A 57 -4.63 21.05 10.15
N GLU A 58 -4.06 20.87 11.33
CA GLU A 58 -2.62 20.59 11.47
C GLU A 58 -2.24 19.19 10.94
N ARG A 59 -3.16 18.23 10.96
CA ARG A 59 -2.93 16.87 10.42
C ARG A 59 -2.75 16.85 8.89
N GLU A 60 -3.15 17.87 8.18
CA GLU A 60 -3.01 17.95 6.72
C GLU A 60 -1.55 18.00 6.28
N LYS A 61 -0.73 18.79 6.97
CA LYS A 61 0.70 19.00 6.63
C LYS A 61 1.50 17.70 6.51
N PRO A 62 1.55 16.82 7.54
CA PRO A 62 2.30 15.59 7.45
C PRO A 62 1.75 14.60 6.41
N LEU A 63 0.43 14.64 6.13
CA LEU A 63 -0.17 13.80 5.10
C LEU A 63 0.21 14.28 3.69
N LEU A 64 0.23 15.59 3.45
CA LEU A 64 0.69 16.17 2.18
C LEU A 64 2.18 15.88 1.96
N ALA A 65 3.02 16.11 2.97
CA ALA A 65 4.45 15.82 2.90
C ALA A 65 4.70 14.35 2.56
N THR A 66 4.03 13.43 3.25
CA THR A 66 4.16 11.99 2.97
C THR A 66 3.72 11.64 1.54
N PHE A 67 2.60 12.19 1.08
CA PHE A 67 2.08 11.93 -0.26
C PHE A 67 3.03 12.47 -1.34
N ASN A 68 3.50 13.71 -1.18
CA ASN A 68 4.39 14.35 -2.14
C ASN A 68 5.76 13.67 -2.21
N GLN A 69 6.31 13.23 -1.05
CA GLN A 69 7.55 12.45 -1.03
C GLN A 69 7.44 11.10 -1.75
N LEU A 70 6.30 10.41 -1.64
CA LEU A 70 6.07 9.17 -2.39
C LEU A 70 6.09 9.38 -3.91
N LEU A 71 5.76 10.59 -4.37
CA LEU A 71 5.75 10.96 -5.78
C LEU A 71 7.02 11.73 -6.21
N ASN A 72 8.01 11.90 -5.32
CA ASN A 72 9.20 12.72 -5.53
C ASN A 72 8.86 14.17 -5.97
N ARG A 73 7.85 14.77 -5.31
CA ARG A 73 7.39 16.14 -5.50
C ARG A 73 7.83 17.02 -4.34
N GLU A 74 7.71 18.35 -4.52
CA GLU A 74 7.95 19.33 -3.45
C GLU A 74 6.97 19.08 -2.27
N GLU A 75 7.46 19.18 -1.02
CA GLU A 75 6.74 18.81 0.20
C GLU A 75 5.35 19.47 0.31
N ASN A 76 5.23 20.73 -0.07
CA ASN A 76 4.02 21.53 0.05
C ASN A 76 3.23 21.66 -1.28
N GLU A 77 3.53 20.84 -2.28
CA GLU A 77 2.82 20.91 -3.55
C GLU A 77 1.35 20.52 -3.35
N PRO A 78 0.40 21.33 -3.89
CA PRO A 78 -1.01 21.08 -3.67
C PRO A 78 -1.48 19.78 -4.33
N VAL A 79 -2.39 19.09 -3.66
CA VAL A 79 -3.01 17.85 -4.14
C VAL A 79 -4.48 18.07 -4.33
N GLU A 80 -4.96 17.86 -5.56
CA GLU A 80 -6.40 17.84 -5.83
C GLU A 80 -6.99 16.53 -5.31
N ILE A 81 -8.03 16.64 -4.49
CA ILE A 81 -8.71 15.51 -3.88
C ILE A 81 -10.08 15.37 -4.53
N SER A 82 -10.40 14.19 -5.04
CA SER A 82 -11.76 13.90 -5.53
C SER A 82 -12.77 14.04 -4.39
N ASP A 83 -13.83 14.80 -4.60
CA ASP A 83 -14.87 15.02 -3.60
C ASP A 83 -15.84 13.83 -3.45
N THR A 84 -15.81 12.90 -4.39
CA THR A 84 -16.73 11.75 -4.40
C THR A 84 -16.00 10.44 -4.58
N LEU A 85 -16.14 9.56 -3.59
CA LEU A 85 -15.79 8.15 -3.69
C LEU A 85 -17.09 7.34 -3.81
N ILE A 86 -17.12 6.41 -4.77
CA ILE A 86 -18.32 5.60 -5.07
C ILE A 86 -18.02 4.15 -4.69
N VAL A 87 -19.00 3.49 -4.05
CA VAL A 87 -18.91 2.06 -3.79
C VAL A 87 -19.17 1.29 -5.09
N THR A 88 -18.18 0.50 -5.51
CA THR A 88 -18.23 -0.35 -6.71
C THR A 88 -18.57 -1.81 -6.37
N ALA A 89 -18.76 -2.64 -7.38
CA ALA A 89 -19.02 -4.07 -7.17
C ALA A 89 -17.85 -4.79 -6.49
N LEU A 90 -18.17 -5.87 -5.79
CA LEU A 90 -17.19 -6.77 -5.17
C LEU A 90 -16.28 -7.41 -6.22
N PRO A 91 -15.01 -7.72 -5.86
CA PRO A 91 -14.11 -8.51 -6.71
C PRO A 91 -14.71 -9.88 -7.02
N ASP A 92 -14.56 -10.34 -8.27
CA ASP A 92 -14.99 -11.67 -8.71
C ASP A 92 -13.88 -12.71 -8.45
N ASN A 93 -14.26 -13.98 -8.24
CA ASN A 93 -13.33 -15.11 -8.08
C ASN A 93 -12.38 -15.28 -9.29
N ALA A 94 -12.81 -14.90 -10.50
CA ALA A 94 -11.94 -14.86 -11.68
C ALA A 94 -10.68 -13.99 -11.49
N MET A 95 -10.71 -13.02 -10.58
CA MET A 95 -9.53 -12.20 -10.22
C MET A 95 -8.46 -13.00 -9.48
N GLN A 96 -8.84 -14.02 -8.68
CA GLN A 96 -7.88 -14.85 -7.96
C GLN A 96 -7.01 -15.67 -8.91
N ASP A 97 -7.61 -16.28 -9.94
CA ASP A 97 -6.86 -17.06 -10.93
C ASP A 97 -5.94 -16.17 -11.76
N SER A 98 -6.43 -14.99 -12.17
CA SER A 98 -5.64 -13.99 -12.89
C SER A 98 -4.44 -13.50 -12.05
N MET A 99 -4.62 -13.28 -10.76
CA MET A 99 -3.55 -12.91 -9.84
C MET A 99 -2.41 -13.93 -9.83
N LEU A 100 -2.75 -15.23 -9.74
CA LEU A 100 -1.73 -16.29 -9.68
C LEU A 100 -0.97 -16.46 -10.98
N VAL A 101 -1.59 -16.15 -12.14
CA VAL A 101 -0.95 -16.25 -13.44
C VAL A 101 -0.06 -15.04 -13.73
N ASN A 102 -0.52 -13.83 -13.41
CA ASN A 102 0.10 -12.58 -13.88
C ASN A 102 1.00 -11.90 -12.82
N ASN A 103 1.12 -12.45 -11.61
CA ASN A 103 1.88 -11.79 -10.55
C ASN A 103 3.39 -11.76 -10.86
N PRO A 104 4.02 -10.56 -11.00
CA PRO A 104 5.43 -10.43 -11.36
C PRO A 104 6.39 -11.09 -10.37
N ASN A 105 6.01 -11.12 -9.07
CA ASN A 105 6.84 -11.72 -8.04
C ASN A 105 6.85 -13.26 -8.12
N LEU A 106 5.77 -13.90 -8.57
CA LEU A 106 5.76 -15.33 -8.86
C LEU A 106 6.66 -15.65 -10.07
N HIS A 107 6.57 -14.83 -11.13
CA HIS A 107 7.44 -14.97 -12.30
C HIS A 107 8.93 -14.73 -11.97
N LYS A 108 9.23 -13.77 -11.08
CA LYS A 108 10.59 -13.55 -10.57
C LYS A 108 11.20 -14.84 -9.98
N PHE A 109 10.46 -15.56 -9.13
CA PHE A 109 10.96 -16.82 -8.55
C PHE A 109 11.14 -17.92 -9.59
N GLU A 110 10.35 -17.92 -10.65
CA GLU A 110 10.51 -18.83 -11.79
C GLU A 110 11.84 -18.58 -12.51
N LEU A 111 12.10 -17.33 -12.86
CA LEU A 111 13.37 -16.94 -13.50
C LEU A 111 14.60 -17.21 -12.60
N LEU A 112 14.47 -17.00 -11.27
CA LEU A 112 15.53 -17.35 -10.32
C LEU A 112 15.78 -18.86 -10.27
N TYR A 113 14.73 -19.68 -10.33
CA TYR A 113 14.85 -21.14 -10.43
C TYR A 113 15.56 -21.55 -11.72
N GLU A 114 15.17 -21.03 -12.88
CA GLU A 114 15.82 -21.27 -14.18
C GLU A 114 17.29 -20.83 -14.18
N SER A 115 17.59 -19.69 -13.58
CA SER A 115 18.98 -19.23 -13.40
C SER A 115 19.84 -20.25 -12.64
N GLN A 116 19.30 -20.86 -11.58
CA GLN A 116 20.02 -21.90 -10.83
C GLN A 116 20.11 -23.23 -11.61
N GLN A 117 19.18 -23.54 -12.48
CA GLN A 117 19.35 -24.66 -13.41
C GLN A 117 20.51 -24.41 -14.40
N ALA A 118 20.62 -23.16 -14.88
CA ALA A 118 21.77 -22.80 -15.73
C ALA A 118 23.09 -22.84 -14.97
N ALA A 119 23.11 -22.40 -13.70
CA ALA A 119 24.27 -22.47 -12.81
C ALA A 119 24.71 -23.93 -12.54
N GLU A 120 23.75 -24.85 -12.29
CA GLU A 120 24.05 -26.28 -12.17
C GLU A 120 24.73 -26.85 -13.42
N LYS A 121 24.18 -26.53 -14.61
CA LYS A 121 24.76 -26.94 -15.89
C LYS A 121 26.15 -26.36 -16.10
N ALA A 122 26.35 -25.08 -15.72
CA ALA A 122 27.66 -24.43 -15.79
C ALA A 122 28.69 -25.07 -14.88
N ALA A 123 28.30 -25.35 -13.61
CA ALA A 123 29.16 -26.05 -12.66
C ALA A 123 29.58 -27.45 -13.14
N PHE A 124 28.63 -28.19 -13.76
CA PHE A 124 28.94 -29.47 -14.38
C PHE A 124 29.96 -29.34 -15.53
N ARG A 125 29.73 -28.37 -16.45
CA ARG A 125 30.63 -28.16 -17.61
C ARG A 125 32.02 -27.67 -17.19
N GLN A 126 32.12 -26.86 -16.14
CA GLN A 126 33.39 -26.41 -15.60
C GLN A 126 34.26 -27.56 -15.04
N GLY A 127 33.61 -28.66 -14.62
CA GLY A 127 34.28 -29.89 -14.17
C GLY A 127 34.73 -30.83 -15.32
N LEU A 128 34.51 -30.46 -16.58
CA LEU A 128 34.97 -31.22 -17.75
C LEU A 128 36.36 -30.79 -18.18
N PRO A 129 37.12 -31.68 -18.89
CA PRO A 129 38.37 -31.28 -19.55
C PRO A 129 38.16 -30.09 -20.49
N LYS A 130 39.11 -29.15 -20.47
CA LYS A 130 39.11 -27.99 -21.39
C LYS A 130 40.22 -28.19 -22.43
N PHE A 131 39.89 -27.92 -23.67
CA PHE A 131 40.81 -27.92 -24.79
C PHE A 131 41.02 -26.50 -25.26
N GLY A 132 42.26 -26.11 -25.48
CA GLY A 132 42.60 -24.82 -26.03
C GLY A 132 43.50 -25.00 -27.27
N ILE A 133 43.33 -24.15 -28.26
CA ILE A 133 44.20 -24.00 -29.40
C ILE A 133 44.73 -22.55 -29.38
N GLY A 134 45.98 -22.38 -29.58
CA GLY A 134 46.65 -21.08 -29.62
C GLY A 134 47.70 -21.02 -30.75
N LEU A 135 48.05 -19.81 -31.12
CA LEU A 135 49.13 -19.50 -32.05
C LEU A 135 49.95 -18.36 -31.45
N ASP A 136 51.19 -18.64 -31.14
CA ASP A 136 52.15 -17.60 -30.73
C ASP A 136 52.95 -17.16 -31.97
N TYR A 137 52.97 -15.85 -32.19
CA TYR A 137 53.75 -15.22 -33.21
C TYR A 137 54.75 -14.29 -32.53
N VAL A 138 56.06 -14.63 -32.69
CA VAL A 138 57.15 -13.87 -32.08
C VAL A 138 57.90 -13.14 -33.18
N LEU A 139 57.90 -11.81 -33.13
CA LEU A 139 58.73 -10.94 -33.97
C LEU A 139 60.16 -10.98 -33.44
N ILE A 140 61.12 -11.27 -34.33
CA ILE A 140 62.56 -11.31 -34.00
C ILE A 140 63.26 -10.28 -34.84
N ASP A 141 63.82 -9.28 -34.18
CA ASP A 141 64.69 -8.30 -34.85
C ASP A 141 66.06 -8.93 -35.25
N GLU A 142 66.60 -8.53 -36.41
CA GLU A 142 67.86 -8.99 -36.89
C GLU A 142 69.01 -8.49 -35.98
N ARG A 143 69.88 -9.41 -35.54
CA ARG A 143 71.08 -9.08 -34.76
C ARG A 143 72.21 -8.78 -35.66
N MET A 144 72.82 -7.55 -35.55
CA MET A 144 73.94 -7.08 -36.34
C MET A 144 75.28 -7.64 -35.86
N ASP A 145 75.37 -8.27 -34.68
CA ASP A 145 76.55 -8.76 -34.01
C ASP A 145 76.81 -10.26 -34.21
N MET A 146 75.93 -10.96 -34.89
CA MET A 146 76.03 -12.40 -35.12
C MET A 146 75.49 -12.80 -36.49
N ASP A 147 76.34 -13.51 -37.25
CA ASP A 147 75.92 -14.17 -38.50
C ASP A 147 75.43 -15.59 -38.20
N VAL A 148 74.19 -15.69 -37.74
CA VAL A 148 73.53 -16.97 -37.48
C VAL A 148 72.45 -17.26 -38.54
N ARG A 149 72.32 -18.54 -38.87
CA ARG A 149 71.29 -18.98 -39.81
C ARG A 149 69.87 -18.61 -39.24
N ASP A 150 69.02 -18.01 -40.09
CA ASP A 150 67.71 -17.54 -39.79
C ASP A 150 67.60 -16.30 -38.82
N ASN A 151 68.63 -15.46 -38.80
CA ASN A 151 68.72 -14.19 -38.09
C ASN A 151 67.58 -13.25 -38.57
N GLY A 152 66.72 -12.73 -37.65
CA GLY A 152 65.62 -11.84 -37.96
C GLY A 152 64.38 -12.53 -38.53
N LYS A 153 64.26 -13.87 -38.50
CA LYS A 153 63.07 -14.57 -38.92
C LYS A 153 62.10 -14.72 -37.77
N ASP A 154 60.88 -14.28 -38.01
CA ASP A 154 59.74 -14.45 -37.09
C ASP A 154 59.44 -15.93 -36.85
N VAL A 155 59.02 -16.24 -35.63
CA VAL A 155 58.67 -17.60 -35.24
C VAL A 155 57.16 -17.73 -35.02
N VAL A 156 56.56 -18.73 -35.64
CA VAL A 156 55.17 -19.10 -35.50
C VAL A 156 55.10 -20.43 -34.76
N MET A 157 54.44 -20.45 -33.56
CA MET A 157 54.31 -21.64 -32.74
C MET A 157 52.82 -22.00 -32.55
N PRO A 158 52.29 -22.99 -33.22
CA PRO A 158 50.98 -23.53 -32.95
C PRO A 158 51.02 -24.29 -31.59
N MET A 159 50.00 -24.04 -30.72
CA MET A 159 49.88 -24.67 -29.42
C MET A 159 48.56 -25.41 -29.29
N VAL A 160 48.58 -26.56 -28.65
CA VAL A 160 47.41 -27.29 -28.17
C VAL A 160 47.55 -27.48 -26.67
N SER A 161 46.52 -27.07 -25.93
CA SER A 161 46.49 -27.24 -24.47
C SER A 161 45.32 -28.08 -24.03
N ILE A 162 45.52 -28.93 -23.02
CA ILE A 162 44.49 -29.72 -22.35
C ILE A 162 44.57 -29.44 -20.86
N SER A 163 43.48 -28.94 -20.28
CA SER A 163 43.37 -28.73 -18.83
C SER A 163 42.42 -29.76 -18.21
N LEU A 164 42.93 -30.55 -17.29
CA LEU A 164 42.17 -31.62 -16.61
C LEU A 164 41.89 -31.20 -15.17
N PRO A 165 40.59 -31.07 -14.76
CA PRO A 165 40.22 -30.77 -13.38
C PRO A 165 40.39 -31.99 -12.50
N ILE A 166 41.53 -32.15 -11.81
CA ILE A 166 41.88 -33.29 -10.96
C ILE A 166 41.04 -33.27 -9.69
N PHE A 167 40.86 -32.08 -9.08
CA PHE A 167 40.08 -31.92 -7.84
C PHE A 167 38.62 -31.61 -8.17
N ARG A 168 37.76 -32.65 -8.23
CA ARG A 168 36.36 -32.51 -8.65
C ARG A 168 35.42 -32.13 -7.51
N SER A 169 35.84 -32.13 -6.25
CA SER A 169 35.01 -31.80 -5.08
C SER A 169 34.40 -30.40 -5.16
N LYS A 170 35.15 -29.41 -5.61
CA LYS A 170 34.69 -28.04 -5.83
C LYS A 170 33.48 -27.99 -6.79
N TYR A 171 33.57 -28.67 -7.91
CA TYR A 171 32.51 -28.66 -8.93
C TYR A 171 31.28 -29.45 -8.49
N LYS A 172 31.50 -30.54 -7.71
CA LYS A 172 30.41 -31.27 -7.09
C LYS A 172 29.66 -30.42 -6.06
N ALA A 173 30.40 -29.70 -5.19
CA ALA A 173 29.82 -28.81 -4.19
C ALA A 173 29.03 -27.67 -4.85
N ALA A 174 29.58 -26.99 -5.87
CA ALA A 174 28.90 -25.95 -6.63
C ALA A 174 27.61 -26.46 -7.30
N ARG A 175 27.62 -27.68 -7.78
CA ARG A 175 26.43 -28.32 -8.37
C ARG A 175 25.35 -28.61 -7.32
N GLU A 176 25.73 -29.13 -6.14
CA GLU A 176 24.78 -29.38 -5.05
C GLU A 176 24.25 -28.06 -4.46
N GLU A 177 25.06 -27.01 -4.35
CA GLU A 177 24.63 -25.65 -4.00
C GLU A 177 23.54 -25.14 -4.95
N ALA A 178 23.79 -25.25 -6.28
CA ALA A 178 22.80 -24.82 -7.27
C ALA A 178 21.47 -25.58 -7.17
N LYS A 179 21.51 -26.89 -6.87
CA LYS A 179 20.30 -27.71 -6.64
C LYS A 179 19.53 -27.29 -5.39
N LEU A 180 20.25 -27.02 -4.29
CA LEU A 180 19.63 -26.53 -3.05
C LEU A 180 18.99 -25.15 -3.26
N MET A 181 19.63 -24.29 -4.05
CA MET A 181 19.07 -22.99 -4.42
C MET A 181 17.84 -23.13 -5.32
N GLN A 182 17.82 -24.08 -6.28
CA GLN A 182 16.61 -24.38 -7.06
C GLN A 182 15.44 -24.78 -6.13
N GLU A 183 15.68 -25.68 -5.18
CA GLU A 183 14.64 -26.10 -4.24
C GLU A 183 14.20 -24.96 -3.33
N SER A 184 15.13 -24.12 -2.87
CA SER A 184 14.83 -22.92 -2.10
C SER A 184 13.88 -21.98 -2.87
N TYR A 185 14.18 -21.67 -4.14
CA TYR A 185 13.31 -20.80 -4.94
C TYR A 185 11.95 -21.42 -5.27
N ARG A 186 11.89 -22.73 -5.45
CA ARG A 186 10.63 -23.48 -5.60
C ARG A 186 9.74 -23.32 -4.37
N LEU A 187 10.31 -23.50 -3.18
CA LEU A 187 9.60 -23.35 -1.90
C LEU A 187 9.19 -21.89 -1.63
N GLN A 188 10.05 -20.93 -1.97
CA GLN A 188 9.72 -19.50 -1.86
C GLN A 188 8.57 -19.12 -2.79
N LYS A 189 8.55 -19.63 -4.04
CA LYS A 189 7.42 -19.44 -4.97
C LYS A 189 6.13 -19.99 -4.37
N GLN A 190 6.17 -21.18 -3.79
CA GLN A 190 5.00 -21.79 -3.16
C GLN A 190 4.52 -21.01 -1.94
N ASN A 191 5.44 -20.56 -1.09
CA ASN A 191 5.12 -19.71 0.06
C ASN A 191 4.47 -18.38 -0.37
N LEU A 192 5.03 -17.72 -1.38
CA LEU A 192 4.44 -16.50 -1.95
C LEU A 192 3.03 -16.76 -2.49
N ARG A 193 2.83 -17.86 -3.22
CA ARG A 193 1.51 -18.24 -3.72
C ARG A 193 0.48 -18.38 -2.58
N ASN A 194 0.86 -19.08 -1.52
CA ASN A 194 0.00 -19.25 -0.34
C ASN A 194 -0.33 -17.91 0.32
N THR A 195 0.67 -17.04 0.46
CA THR A 195 0.52 -15.69 1.00
C THR A 195 -0.43 -14.84 0.14
N LEU A 196 -0.30 -14.89 -1.19
CA LEU A 196 -1.19 -14.18 -2.10
C LEU A 196 -2.64 -14.64 -1.97
N ILE A 197 -2.88 -15.94 -1.89
CA ILE A 197 -4.23 -16.50 -1.69
C ILE A 197 -4.82 -16.02 -0.37
N THR A 198 -4.06 -16.11 0.73
CA THR A 198 -4.52 -15.64 2.04
C THR A 198 -4.81 -14.14 2.05
N ASN A 199 -3.95 -13.34 1.41
CA ASN A 199 -4.15 -11.89 1.30
C ASN A 199 -5.39 -11.56 0.45
N PHE A 200 -5.62 -12.30 -0.64
CA PHE A 200 -6.81 -12.12 -1.47
C PHE A 200 -8.09 -12.33 -0.66
N GLU A 201 -8.19 -13.44 0.08
CA GLU A 201 -9.35 -13.72 0.92
C GLU A 201 -9.55 -12.66 2.03
N THR A 202 -8.45 -12.26 2.68
CA THR A 202 -8.48 -11.23 3.73
C THR A 202 -8.95 -9.88 3.19
N ILE A 203 -8.42 -9.45 2.04
CA ILE A 203 -8.81 -8.17 1.41
C ILE A 203 -10.25 -8.24 0.90
N SER A 204 -10.67 -9.37 0.32
CA SER A 204 -12.06 -9.59 -0.12
C SER A 204 -13.04 -9.46 1.04
N PHE A 205 -12.71 -10.06 2.19
CA PHE A 205 -13.49 -9.89 3.41
C PHE A 205 -13.52 -8.44 3.90
N ASP A 206 -12.38 -7.74 3.88
CA ASP A 206 -12.32 -6.33 4.28
C ASP A 206 -13.19 -5.45 3.37
N ILE A 207 -13.16 -5.66 2.06
CA ILE A 207 -14.02 -4.94 1.09
C ILE A 207 -15.50 -5.19 1.43
N TYR A 208 -15.90 -6.45 1.58
CA TYR A 208 -17.27 -6.83 1.94
C TYR A 208 -17.72 -6.19 3.26
N LYS A 209 -16.88 -6.29 4.30
CA LYS A 209 -17.13 -5.69 5.62
C LYS A 209 -17.35 -4.18 5.54
N LYS A 210 -16.46 -3.47 4.82
CA LYS A 210 -16.56 -2.01 4.70
C LYS A 210 -17.79 -1.60 3.92
N GLN A 211 -18.15 -2.33 2.87
CA GLN A 211 -19.41 -2.12 2.15
C GLN A 211 -20.62 -2.23 3.09
N LYS A 212 -20.69 -3.29 3.90
CA LYS A 212 -21.78 -3.48 4.87
C LYS A 212 -21.83 -2.39 5.94
N LEU A 213 -20.67 -1.92 6.40
CA LEU A 213 -20.60 -0.81 7.34
C LEU A 213 -21.06 0.53 6.72
N ILE A 214 -20.73 0.79 5.46
CA ILE A 214 -21.22 1.98 4.75
C ILE A 214 -22.74 1.96 4.63
N GLU A 215 -23.33 0.83 4.23
CA GLU A 215 -24.78 0.63 4.16
C GLU A 215 -25.45 0.86 5.53
N LEU A 216 -24.89 0.28 6.59
CA LEU A 216 -25.37 0.43 7.96
C LEU A 216 -25.32 1.89 8.43
N TYR A 217 -24.18 2.56 8.26
CA TYR A 217 -24.04 3.96 8.70
C TYR A 217 -24.94 4.91 7.92
N GLU A 218 -25.22 4.63 6.64
CA GLU A 218 -26.20 5.39 5.87
C GLU A 218 -27.60 5.29 6.49
N GLN A 219 -28.05 4.08 6.84
CA GLN A 219 -29.32 3.86 7.50
C GLN A 219 -29.38 4.57 8.86
N GLN A 220 -28.34 4.38 9.69
CA GLN A 220 -28.24 5.02 11.01
C GLN A 220 -28.21 6.55 10.94
N ILE A 221 -27.56 7.13 9.94
CA ILE A 221 -27.57 8.59 9.69
C ILE A 221 -29.00 9.06 9.38
N ASN A 222 -29.73 8.35 8.53
CA ASN A 222 -31.09 8.72 8.14
C ASN A 222 -32.07 8.61 9.33
N GLU A 223 -32.00 7.53 10.10
CA GLU A 223 -32.84 7.31 11.28
C GLU A 223 -32.50 8.32 12.41
N SER A 224 -31.20 8.56 12.66
CA SER A 224 -30.75 9.56 13.65
C SER A 224 -31.21 10.96 13.27
N ARG A 225 -31.18 11.32 11.99
CA ARG A 225 -31.66 12.62 11.51
C ARG A 225 -33.16 12.80 11.72
N GLN A 226 -33.94 11.75 11.46
CA GLN A 226 -35.41 11.77 11.71
C GLN A 226 -35.70 11.90 13.21
N THR A 227 -35.03 11.12 14.05
CA THR A 227 -35.16 11.18 15.51
C THR A 227 -34.77 12.56 16.05
N LEU A 228 -33.66 13.12 15.57
CA LEU A 228 -33.20 14.46 15.94
C LEU A 228 -34.25 15.54 15.63
N ASN A 229 -34.89 15.47 14.45
CA ASN A 229 -35.95 16.42 14.08
C ASN A 229 -37.16 16.32 15.03
N LEU A 230 -37.53 15.12 15.44
CA LEU A 230 -38.64 14.91 16.40
C LEU A 230 -38.26 15.46 17.79
N LEU A 231 -37.05 15.14 18.27
CA LEU A 231 -36.57 15.63 19.58
C LEU A 231 -36.43 17.15 19.60
N PHE A 232 -35.94 17.75 18.52
CA PHE A 232 -35.80 19.21 18.41
C PHE A 232 -37.14 19.91 18.37
N THR A 233 -38.14 19.35 17.68
CA THR A 233 -39.51 19.85 17.66
C THR A 233 -40.15 19.79 19.07
N ALA A 234 -39.95 18.68 19.77
CA ALA A 234 -40.45 18.54 21.15
C ALA A 234 -39.77 19.55 22.11
N TYR A 235 -38.42 19.72 21.99
CA TYR A 235 -37.71 20.71 22.78
C TYR A 235 -38.14 22.15 22.50
N SER A 236 -38.39 22.48 21.23
CA SER A 236 -38.84 23.84 20.84
C SER A 236 -40.19 24.19 21.45
N ASN A 237 -41.07 23.22 21.59
CA ASN A 237 -42.44 23.39 22.14
C ASN A 237 -42.47 23.38 23.67
N SER A 238 -41.69 22.52 24.34
CA SER A 238 -41.81 22.29 25.79
C SER A 238 -40.60 22.80 26.58
N GLY A 239 -39.48 23.07 25.94
CA GLY A 239 -38.20 23.42 26.57
C GLY A 239 -37.55 22.26 27.35
N LYS A 240 -38.11 21.05 27.31
CA LYS A 240 -37.62 19.86 28.01
C LYS A 240 -36.78 19.00 27.07
N ASP A 241 -35.97 18.13 27.70
CA ASP A 241 -35.22 17.06 27.01
C ASP A 241 -34.13 17.54 26.02
N PHE A 242 -33.57 18.74 26.23
CA PHE A 242 -32.45 19.24 25.41
C PHE A 242 -31.23 18.33 25.45
N GLU A 243 -31.02 17.62 26.54
CA GLU A 243 -29.98 16.60 26.66
C GLU A 243 -30.10 15.48 25.62
N GLU A 244 -31.31 15.04 25.32
CA GLU A 244 -31.60 14.05 24.31
C GLU A 244 -31.26 14.56 22.90
N VAL A 245 -31.54 15.84 22.62
CA VAL A 245 -31.17 16.50 21.38
C VAL A 245 -29.65 16.47 21.20
N LEU A 246 -28.89 16.92 22.22
CA LEU A 246 -27.42 16.93 22.17
C LEU A 246 -26.82 15.53 22.04
N ARG A 247 -27.40 14.54 22.75
CA ARG A 247 -26.96 13.13 22.67
C ARG A 247 -27.18 12.55 21.28
N MET A 248 -28.34 12.79 20.67
CA MET A 248 -28.65 12.35 19.32
C MET A 248 -27.76 13.02 18.28
N GLU A 249 -27.45 14.31 18.45
CA GLU A 249 -26.52 15.02 17.56
C GLU A 249 -25.09 14.43 17.64
N GLN A 250 -24.59 14.12 18.84
CA GLN A 250 -23.29 13.44 18.98
C GLN A 250 -23.27 12.07 18.30
N GLN A 251 -24.38 11.34 18.40
CA GLN A 251 -24.51 10.03 17.76
C GLN A 251 -24.54 10.17 16.22
N LEU A 252 -25.31 11.11 15.69
CA LEU A 252 -25.35 11.44 14.26
C LEU A 252 -23.97 11.87 13.73
N LEU A 253 -23.28 12.73 14.47
CA LEU A 253 -21.90 13.13 14.15
C LEU A 253 -20.95 11.92 14.08
N THR A 254 -21.06 11.02 15.04
CA THR A 254 -20.27 9.77 15.09
C THR A 254 -20.51 8.92 13.86
N TYR A 255 -21.77 8.68 13.48
CA TYR A 255 -22.10 7.88 12.31
C TYR A 255 -21.61 8.52 11.00
N ARG A 256 -21.70 9.86 10.88
CA ARG A 256 -21.14 10.58 9.71
C ARG A 256 -19.63 10.39 9.57
N LYS A 257 -18.88 10.50 10.69
CA LYS A 257 -17.44 10.27 10.71
C LYS A 257 -17.09 8.82 10.39
N LEU A 258 -17.78 7.85 11.00
CA LEU A 258 -17.59 6.40 10.74
C LEU A 258 -17.89 6.05 9.28
N LYS A 259 -18.92 6.63 8.66
CA LYS A 259 -19.19 6.45 7.24
C LYS A 259 -18.06 6.97 6.37
N ALA A 260 -17.53 8.16 6.67
CA ALA A 260 -16.41 8.74 5.92
C ALA A 260 -15.14 7.87 6.02
N SER A 261 -14.83 7.37 7.21
CA SER A 261 -13.70 6.44 7.43
C SER A 261 -13.93 5.10 6.72
N ALA A 262 -15.11 4.51 6.84
CA ALA A 262 -15.44 3.24 6.18
C ALA A 262 -15.33 3.34 4.65
N LEU A 263 -15.74 4.47 4.06
CA LEU A 263 -15.63 4.71 2.63
C LEU A 263 -14.16 4.86 2.17
N SER A 264 -13.34 5.58 2.94
CA SER A 264 -11.90 5.69 2.69
C SER A 264 -11.21 4.32 2.78
N GLU A 265 -11.48 3.55 3.84
CA GLU A 265 -10.92 2.22 4.05
C GLU A 265 -11.37 1.21 2.99
N TYR A 266 -12.61 1.33 2.49
CA TYR A 266 -13.11 0.54 1.37
C TYR A 266 -12.25 0.74 0.11
N HIS A 267 -11.96 2.00 -0.26
CA HIS A 267 -11.11 2.30 -1.40
C HIS A 267 -9.65 1.88 -1.20
N ILE A 268 -9.12 2.01 0.03
CA ILE A 268 -7.79 1.47 0.37
C ILE A 268 -7.77 -0.06 0.17
N ALA A 269 -8.82 -0.77 0.56
CA ALA A 269 -8.90 -2.21 0.36
C ALA A 269 -9.01 -2.58 -1.14
N LEU A 270 -9.75 -1.80 -1.94
CA LEU A 270 -9.79 -1.97 -3.40
C LEU A 270 -8.42 -1.79 -4.04
N GLU A 271 -7.66 -0.76 -3.66
CA GLU A 271 -6.32 -0.54 -4.21
C GLU A 271 -5.32 -1.62 -3.76
N LYS A 272 -5.44 -2.14 -2.54
CA LYS A 272 -4.69 -3.32 -2.11
C LYS A 272 -5.03 -4.55 -2.97
N MET A 273 -6.31 -4.74 -3.31
CA MET A 273 -6.74 -5.81 -4.22
C MET A 273 -6.13 -5.63 -5.61
N ASN A 274 -6.20 -4.44 -6.20
CA ASN A 274 -5.59 -4.12 -7.49
C ASN A 274 -4.08 -4.40 -7.49
N TYR A 275 -3.39 -4.04 -6.40
CA TYR A 275 -1.96 -4.29 -6.25
C TYR A 275 -1.62 -5.79 -6.26
N ILE A 276 -2.32 -6.62 -5.48
CA ILE A 276 -2.02 -8.06 -5.42
C ILE A 276 -2.43 -8.81 -6.69
N THR A 277 -3.47 -8.34 -7.39
CA THR A 277 -3.95 -8.94 -8.64
C THR A 277 -3.16 -8.46 -9.87
N ALA A 278 -2.17 -7.57 -9.67
CA ALA A 278 -1.39 -6.96 -10.76
C ALA A 278 -2.28 -6.40 -11.88
N LYS A 279 -3.45 -5.86 -11.52
CA LYS A 279 -4.37 -5.24 -12.46
C LYS A 279 -3.79 -3.91 -12.91
N GLU A 280 -3.41 -3.80 -14.17
CA GLU A 280 -3.05 -2.51 -14.78
C GLU A 280 -4.26 -1.56 -14.75
N ARG A 281 -3.99 -0.29 -14.48
CA ARG A 281 -5.00 0.78 -14.49
C ARG A 281 -5.32 1.22 -15.91
#